data_c049c6f208500031df41f0fba6017728
#
_entry.id   c049c6f208500031df41f0fba6017728
#
_cell.length_a   1.000
_cell.length_b   1.000
_cell.length_c   1.000
_cell.angle_alpha   90.00
_cell.angle_beta   90.00
_cell.angle_gamma   90.00
#
_symmetry.space_group_name_H-M   'P 1'
#
loop_
_entity.id
_entity.type
_entity.pdbx_description
1 polymer ?
#
loop_
_entity_poly.entity_id
_entity_poly.type
_entity_poly.pdbx_seq_one_letter_code
_entity_poly.pdbx_strand_id
1 'polypeptide(L)'
;MGARAHQFILKYIDQLEGAIVEIGAGRGEGSTDFFAGLVVGCTQFTHYSVDFDSEAYSVMKQYSDRIDNCHAYCLTGEEFLRNRLDEKICYAYLDNFDYIYDPDNLPWWVEGQIKRYQELGVVMNNTNSQHAHLLQAQLCVKKAQDHCVIQLDDTFKRGNTWTGKGGTAVPYLVDQGWKIVYTHEQSVALINF
;
A
#
# COMPACT_ATOMS: atom_id res chain seq x y z
N MET A 1 -17.50 -10.67 -8.67
CA MET A 1 -16.58 -9.60 -8.29
C MET A 1 -16.04 -9.96 -6.92
N GLY A 2 -14.74 -10.29 -6.81
CA GLY A 2 -14.12 -10.53 -5.51
C GLY A 2 -14.25 -9.28 -4.63
N ALA A 3 -14.38 -9.47 -3.32
CA ALA A 3 -14.29 -8.36 -2.39
C ALA A 3 -12.93 -7.70 -2.60
N ARG A 4 -12.91 -6.38 -2.82
CA ARG A 4 -11.67 -5.66 -3.06
C ARG A 4 -10.76 -5.81 -1.83
N ALA A 5 -9.51 -6.19 -2.03
CA ALA A 5 -8.58 -6.54 -0.95
C ALA A 5 -8.50 -5.47 0.15
N HIS A 6 -8.47 -4.18 -0.23
CA HIS A 6 -8.41 -3.05 0.70
C HIS A 6 -9.63 -2.93 1.65
N GLN A 7 -10.78 -3.56 1.33
CA GLN A 7 -11.95 -3.59 2.22
C GLN A 7 -11.73 -4.47 3.46
N PHE A 8 -10.61 -5.20 3.53
CA PHE A 8 -10.26 -5.99 4.70
C PHE A 8 -10.14 -5.17 5.99
N ILE A 9 -9.81 -3.89 5.92
CA ILE A 9 -9.78 -2.97 7.08
C ILE A 9 -11.09 -3.01 7.87
N LEU A 10 -12.24 -3.17 7.20
CA LEU A 10 -13.56 -3.19 7.84
C LEU A 10 -13.70 -4.27 8.92
N LYS A 11 -12.93 -5.35 8.82
CA LYS A 11 -12.93 -6.42 9.82
C LYS A 11 -12.39 -5.96 11.18
N TYR A 12 -11.55 -4.96 11.19
CA TYR A 12 -10.87 -4.45 12.39
C TYR A 12 -11.18 -2.99 12.68
N ILE A 13 -12.07 -2.35 11.92
CA ILE A 13 -12.31 -0.91 11.95
C ILE A 13 -12.58 -0.37 13.35
N ASP A 14 -13.34 -1.10 14.19
CA ASP A 14 -13.67 -0.71 15.56
C ASP A 14 -12.49 -0.83 16.54
N GLN A 15 -11.36 -1.42 16.11
CA GLN A 15 -10.15 -1.63 16.92
C GLN A 15 -9.00 -0.70 16.48
N LEU A 16 -9.21 0.04 15.40
CA LEU A 16 -8.19 0.90 14.78
C LEU A 16 -8.52 2.37 14.99
N GLU A 17 -7.49 3.19 15.19
CA GLU A 17 -7.57 4.65 15.18
C GLU A 17 -6.23 5.25 14.71
N GLY A 18 -6.23 6.42 14.06
CA GLY A 18 -5.03 7.12 13.60
C GLY A 18 -4.82 7.04 12.09
N ALA A 19 -3.57 6.96 11.63
CA ALA A 19 -3.26 7.08 10.22
C ALA A 19 -3.59 5.81 9.42
N ILE A 20 -4.40 5.97 8.37
CA ILE A 20 -4.53 5.03 7.24
C ILE A 20 -3.57 5.52 6.16
N VAL A 21 -2.56 4.73 5.83
CA VAL A 21 -1.55 5.07 4.82
C VAL A 21 -1.72 4.16 3.62
N GLU A 22 -2.00 4.77 2.47
CA GLU A 22 -2.05 4.10 1.17
C GLU A 22 -0.82 4.51 0.36
N ILE A 23 -0.02 3.54 -0.07
CA ILE A 23 1.14 3.75 -0.94
C ILE A 23 0.91 3.03 -2.26
N GLY A 24 0.89 3.82 -3.35
CA GLY A 24 0.50 3.33 -4.67
C GLY A 24 -0.97 3.57 -4.94
N ALA A 25 -1.39 4.82 -4.88
CA ALA A 25 -2.79 5.20 -5.12
C ALA A 25 -3.19 5.11 -6.60
N GLY A 26 -2.20 4.98 -7.49
CA GLY A 26 -2.43 4.82 -8.92
C GLY A 26 -3.34 5.90 -9.50
N ARG A 27 -4.47 5.51 -10.08
CA ARG A 27 -5.42 6.43 -10.71
C ARG A 27 -6.43 7.06 -9.75
N GLY A 28 -6.28 6.84 -8.42
CA GLY A 28 -7.24 7.29 -7.42
C GLY A 28 -8.56 6.53 -7.43
N GLU A 29 -8.61 5.40 -8.11
CA GLU A 29 -9.77 4.50 -8.17
C GLU A 29 -9.67 3.44 -7.08
N GLY A 30 -10.79 2.90 -6.69
CA GLY A 30 -10.82 1.69 -5.85
C GLY A 30 -10.38 1.94 -4.41
N SER A 31 -9.12 1.73 -4.08
CA SER A 31 -8.63 1.86 -2.70
C SER A 31 -8.64 3.31 -2.21
N THR A 32 -8.19 4.26 -3.00
CA THR A 32 -8.18 5.68 -2.64
C THR A 32 -9.60 6.21 -2.40
N ASP A 33 -10.54 5.93 -3.31
CA ASP A 33 -11.95 6.31 -3.15
C ASP A 33 -12.56 5.69 -1.89
N PHE A 34 -12.26 4.42 -1.65
CA PHE A 34 -12.74 3.70 -0.48
C PHE A 34 -12.19 4.29 0.84
N PHE A 35 -10.87 4.50 0.96
CA PHE A 35 -10.28 5.06 2.18
C PHE A 35 -10.68 6.52 2.40
N ALA A 36 -10.75 7.32 1.34
CA ALA A 36 -11.28 8.69 1.42
C ALA A 36 -12.72 8.68 1.93
N GLY A 37 -13.56 7.75 1.45
CA GLY A 37 -14.93 7.56 1.92
C GLY A 37 -15.02 7.17 3.39
N LEU A 38 -14.09 6.34 3.91
CA LEU A 38 -14.05 5.95 5.32
C LEU A 38 -13.82 7.12 6.27
N VAL A 39 -13.04 8.11 5.84
CA VAL A 39 -12.65 9.24 6.70
C VAL A 39 -13.60 10.43 6.61
N VAL A 40 -14.57 10.41 5.70
CA VAL A 40 -15.59 11.48 5.60
C VAL A 40 -16.38 11.61 6.89
N GLY A 41 -16.26 12.76 7.55
CA GLY A 41 -16.96 13.02 8.81
C GLY A 41 -16.51 12.17 10.00
N CYS A 42 -15.40 11.45 9.86
CA CYS A 42 -14.80 10.62 10.89
C CYS A 42 -13.60 11.36 11.50
N THR A 43 -13.53 11.42 12.82
CA THR A 43 -12.38 12.01 13.55
C THR A 43 -11.38 10.97 14.04
N GLN A 44 -11.70 9.69 13.88
CA GLN A 44 -10.88 8.56 14.33
C GLN A 44 -9.71 8.29 13.40
N PHE A 45 -9.86 8.63 12.10
CA PHE A 45 -8.87 8.32 11.08
C PHE A 45 -8.43 9.54 10.30
N THR A 46 -7.15 9.54 9.91
CA THR A 46 -6.58 10.42 8.88
C THR A 46 -6.11 9.54 7.72
N HIS A 47 -6.53 9.84 6.48
CA HIS A 47 -6.08 9.13 5.29
C HIS A 47 -4.93 9.87 4.61
N TYR A 48 -3.84 9.15 4.38
CA TYR A 48 -2.68 9.59 3.62
C TYR A 48 -2.56 8.76 2.35
N SER A 49 -2.76 9.39 1.20
CA SER A 49 -2.63 8.77 -0.12
C SER A 49 -1.33 9.24 -0.77
N VAL A 50 -0.47 8.31 -1.16
CA VAL A 50 0.91 8.58 -1.59
C VAL A 50 1.20 7.89 -2.91
N ASP A 51 1.63 8.67 -3.89
CA ASP A 51 2.16 8.14 -5.15
C ASP A 51 3.27 9.05 -5.66
N PHE A 52 4.29 8.49 -6.31
CA PHE A 52 5.38 9.27 -6.89
C PHE A 52 5.06 9.80 -8.29
N ASP A 53 4.01 9.28 -8.94
CA ASP A 53 3.52 9.77 -10.22
C ASP A 53 2.66 11.03 -10.04
N SER A 54 3.04 12.13 -10.68
CA SER A 54 2.32 13.40 -10.63
C SER A 54 0.91 13.33 -11.22
N GLU A 55 0.63 12.40 -12.13
CA GLU A 55 -0.72 12.19 -12.68
C GLU A 55 -1.61 11.54 -11.62
N ALA A 56 -1.12 10.48 -10.95
CA ALA A 56 -1.80 9.87 -9.81
C ALA A 56 -2.05 10.89 -8.69
N TYR A 57 -1.02 11.66 -8.34
CA TYR A 57 -1.15 12.74 -7.35
C TYR A 57 -2.25 13.74 -7.70
N SER A 58 -2.38 14.13 -8.98
CA SER A 58 -3.43 15.08 -9.40
C SER A 58 -4.83 14.57 -9.16
N VAL A 59 -5.04 13.26 -9.21
CA VAL A 59 -6.33 12.62 -8.88
C VAL A 59 -6.52 12.55 -7.37
N MET A 60 -5.54 12.07 -6.62
CA MET A 60 -5.59 12.01 -5.15
C MET A 60 -5.86 13.37 -4.51
N LYS A 61 -5.27 14.42 -5.09
CA LYS A 61 -5.45 15.79 -4.62
C LYS A 61 -6.90 16.25 -4.65
N GLN A 62 -7.74 15.73 -5.54
CA GLN A 62 -9.17 16.06 -5.58
C GLN A 62 -9.91 15.60 -4.32
N TYR A 63 -9.45 14.53 -3.67
CA TYR A 63 -10.00 14.07 -2.38
C TYR A 63 -9.50 14.97 -1.24
N SER A 64 -8.20 15.26 -1.20
CA SER A 64 -7.62 16.10 -0.15
C SER A 64 -8.11 17.55 -0.19
N ASP A 65 -8.53 18.05 -1.35
CA ASP A 65 -9.11 19.38 -1.49
C ASP A 65 -10.58 19.46 -0.99
N ARG A 66 -11.22 18.33 -0.70
CA ARG A 66 -12.65 18.25 -0.32
C ARG A 66 -12.90 17.62 1.04
N ILE A 67 -11.94 16.89 1.57
CA ILE A 67 -12.07 16.09 2.79
C ILE A 67 -10.92 16.46 3.72
N ASP A 68 -11.23 17.13 4.84
CA ASP A 68 -10.25 17.76 5.74
C ASP A 68 -9.18 16.78 6.29
N ASN A 69 -9.57 15.53 6.57
CA ASN A 69 -8.68 14.48 7.07
C ASN A 69 -8.20 13.50 5.98
N CYS A 70 -8.14 13.97 4.74
CA CYS A 70 -7.56 13.26 3.62
C CYS A 70 -6.40 14.07 3.03
N HIS A 71 -5.21 13.48 2.94
CA HIS A 71 -3.99 14.15 2.51
C HIS A 71 -3.33 13.40 1.37
N ALA A 72 -2.95 14.12 0.31
CA ALA A 72 -2.28 13.58 -0.85
C ALA A 72 -0.82 14.04 -0.93
N TYR A 73 0.09 13.12 -1.29
CA TYR A 73 1.52 13.40 -1.44
C TYR A 73 2.07 12.83 -2.74
N CYS A 74 2.82 13.68 -3.47
CA CYS A 74 3.59 13.28 -4.65
C CYS A 74 5.03 12.96 -4.23
N LEU A 75 5.23 11.77 -3.66
CA LEU A 75 6.50 11.29 -3.11
C LEU A 75 6.60 9.78 -3.28
N THR A 76 7.80 9.22 -3.16
CA THR A 76 7.91 7.79 -2.94
C THR A 76 7.36 7.42 -1.55
N GLY A 77 6.84 6.19 -1.40
CA GLY A 77 6.32 5.73 -0.11
C GLY A 77 7.36 5.79 1.01
N GLU A 78 8.61 5.46 0.69
CA GLU A 78 9.73 5.49 1.64
C GLU A 78 10.07 6.91 2.10
N GLU A 79 10.03 7.87 1.18
CA GLU A 79 10.28 9.28 1.51
C GLU A 79 9.16 9.84 2.38
N PHE A 80 7.91 9.56 2.03
CA PHE A 80 6.75 9.95 2.83
C PHE A 80 6.84 9.37 4.25
N LEU A 81 7.02 8.06 4.37
CA LEU A 81 7.09 7.38 5.66
C LEU A 81 8.24 7.88 6.55
N ARG A 82 9.39 8.27 5.97
CA ARG A 82 10.52 8.79 6.73
C ARG A 82 10.34 10.24 7.17
N ASN A 83 9.86 11.09 6.27
CA ASN A 83 10.08 12.53 6.35
C ASN A 83 8.80 13.35 6.48
N ARG A 84 7.62 12.75 6.30
CA ARG A 84 6.35 13.47 6.25
C ARG A 84 5.30 12.95 7.22
N LEU A 85 5.30 11.67 7.49
CA LEU A 85 4.31 11.07 8.39
C LEU A 85 4.75 11.26 9.84
N ASP A 86 4.02 12.06 10.59
CA ASP A 86 4.25 12.28 12.03
C ASP A 86 3.31 11.45 12.90
N GLU A 87 2.18 10.98 12.35
CA GLU A 87 1.20 10.17 13.05
C GLU A 87 1.61 8.69 13.12
N LYS A 88 1.01 7.98 14.09
CA LYS A 88 1.13 6.52 14.17
C LYS A 88 0.18 5.84 13.20
N ILE A 89 0.67 4.79 12.56
CA ILE A 89 -0.07 4.01 11.56
C ILE A 89 -0.96 2.99 12.27
N CYS A 90 -2.25 3.02 11.98
CA CYS A 90 -3.19 1.95 12.33
C CYS A 90 -3.45 0.99 11.17
N TYR A 91 -3.33 1.48 9.93
CA TYR A 91 -3.50 0.66 8.73
C TYR A 91 -2.56 1.13 7.61
N ALA A 92 -1.80 0.22 7.02
CA ALA A 92 -0.99 0.48 5.83
C ALA A 92 -1.44 -0.44 4.69
N TYR A 93 -1.76 0.14 3.53
CA TYR A 93 -2.03 -0.55 2.28
C TYR A 93 -0.89 -0.26 1.30
N LEU A 94 -0.12 -1.31 0.96
CA LEU A 94 1.09 -1.20 0.14
C LEU A 94 0.82 -1.84 -1.22
N ASP A 95 0.66 -1.01 -2.25
CA ASP A 95 0.26 -1.42 -3.60
C ASP A 95 1.05 -0.70 -4.72
N ASN A 96 2.10 0.02 -4.37
CA ASN A 96 2.92 0.66 -5.39
C ASN A 96 3.87 -0.34 -6.08
N PHE A 97 4.55 0.11 -7.13
CA PHE A 97 5.65 -0.57 -7.80
C PHE A 97 5.29 -1.98 -8.30
N ASP A 98 4.68 -2.05 -9.46
CA ASP A 98 4.14 -3.28 -10.04
C ASP A 98 5.11 -4.46 -10.09
N TYR A 99 4.55 -5.67 -10.05
CA TYR A 99 5.28 -6.92 -10.13
C TYR A 99 5.07 -7.57 -11.51
N ILE A 100 6.15 -8.00 -12.15
CA ILE A 100 6.11 -8.65 -13.46
C ILE A 100 5.97 -10.17 -13.25
N TYR A 101 4.77 -10.69 -13.52
CA TYR A 101 4.45 -12.12 -13.30
C TYR A 101 5.04 -13.05 -14.35
N ASP A 102 5.08 -12.60 -15.60
CA ASP A 102 5.59 -13.34 -16.76
C ASP A 102 6.46 -12.41 -17.62
N PRO A 103 7.79 -12.38 -17.37
CA PRO A 103 8.69 -11.51 -18.12
C PRO A 103 8.86 -11.91 -19.59
N ASP A 104 8.55 -13.16 -19.96
CA ASP A 104 8.69 -13.67 -21.32
C ASP A 104 7.45 -13.39 -22.18
N ASN A 105 6.32 -13.00 -21.56
CA ASN A 105 5.06 -12.73 -22.22
C ASN A 105 4.36 -11.54 -21.57
N LEU A 106 4.90 -10.34 -21.79
CA LEU A 106 4.39 -9.10 -21.20
C LEU A 106 3.04 -8.72 -21.84
N PRO A 107 1.97 -8.54 -21.08
CA PRO A 107 0.76 -7.90 -21.56
C PRO A 107 1.05 -6.44 -21.96
N TRP A 108 0.34 -5.93 -22.96
CA TRP A 108 0.53 -4.56 -23.47
C TRP A 108 0.43 -3.47 -22.39
N TRP A 109 -0.39 -3.69 -21.39
CA TRP A 109 -0.54 -2.74 -20.28
C TRP A 109 0.69 -2.73 -19.36
N VAL A 110 1.39 -3.87 -19.18
CA VAL A 110 2.67 -3.95 -18.43
C VAL A 110 3.77 -3.23 -19.19
N GLU A 111 3.81 -3.36 -20.52
CA GLU A 111 4.76 -2.60 -21.35
C GLU A 111 4.54 -1.09 -21.19
N GLY A 112 3.28 -0.64 -21.16
CA GLY A 112 2.91 0.74 -20.89
C GLY A 112 3.40 1.23 -19.51
N GLN A 113 3.25 0.41 -18.48
CA GLN A 113 3.74 0.71 -17.13
C GLN A 113 5.27 0.78 -17.08
N ILE A 114 5.98 -0.18 -17.67
CA ILE A 114 7.45 -0.15 -17.76
C ILE A 114 7.92 1.16 -18.38
N LYS A 115 7.30 1.57 -19.50
CA LYS A 115 7.62 2.83 -20.15
C LYS A 115 7.35 4.03 -19.23
N ARG A 116 6.20 4.06 -18.56
CA ARG A 116 5.86 5.12 -17.61
C ARG A 116 6.88 5.23 -16.48
N TYR A 117 7.28 4.11 -15.88
CA TYR A 117 8.31 4.10 -14.84
C TYR A 117 9.66 4.61 -15.37
N GLN A 118 10.04 4.27 -16.59
CA GLN A 118 11.27 4.79 -17.24
C GLN A 118 11.21 6.32 -17.43
N GLU A 119 10.06 6.87 -17.85
CA GLU A 119 9.84 8.32 -17.96
C GLU A 119 9.98 9.03 -16.62
N LEU A 120 9.60 8.37 -15.53
CA LEU A 120 9.74 8.84 -14.15
C LEU A 120 11.14 8.57 -13.55
N GLY A 121 12.08 8.01 -14.35
CA GLY A 121 13.45 7.74 -13.91
C GLY A 121 13.59 6.49 -13.02
N VAL A 122 12.59 5.60 -13.02
CA VAL A 122 12.56 4.39 -12.18
C VAL A 122 12.65 3.13 -13.04
N VAL A 123 13.45 2.17 -12.62
CA VAL A 123 13.57 0.86 -13.29
C VAL A 123 12.55 -0.10 -12.69
N MET A 124 11.50 -0.41 -13.45
CA MET A 124 10.50 -1.40 -13.06
C MET A 124 11.05 -2.82 -13.25
N ASN A 125 11.23 -3.54 -12.15
CA ASN A 125 11.57 -4.96 -12.12
C ASN A 125 11.18 -5.56 -10.76
N ASN A 126 11.12 -6.90 -10.70
CA ASN A 126 10.66 -7.61 -9.51
C ASN A 126 11.56 -7.42 -8.28
N THR A 127 12.86 -7.26 -8.47
CA THR A 127 13.82 -7.00 -7.37
C THR A 127 13.55 -5.64 -6.74
N ASN A 128 13.38 -4.60 -7.56
CA ASN A 128 13.08 -3.25 -7.08
C ASN A 128 11.69 -3.19 -6.43
N SER A 129 10.69 -3.89 -7.01
CA SER A 129 9.36 -3.99 -6.41
C SER A 129 9.42 -4.59 -5.01
N GLN A 130 10.05 -5.75 -4.85
CA GLN A 130 10.20 -6.40 -3.54
C GLN A 130 11.04 -5.60 -2.56
N HIS A 131 12.08 -4.90 -3.04
CA HIS A 131 12.90 -4.04 -2.19
C HIS A 131 12.12 -2.84 -1.65
N ALA A 132 11.34 -2.18 -2.49
CA ALA A 132 10.50 -1.05 -2.09
C ALA A 132 9.49 -1.49 -1.01
N HIS A 133 8.77 -2.60 -1.25
CA HIS A 133 7.78 -3.11 -0.28
C HIS A 133 8.42 -3.56 1.03
N LEU A 134 9.60 -4.18 1.00
CA LEU A 134 10.34 -4.52 2.22
C LEU A 134 10.71 -3.27 3.02
N LEU A 135 11.24 -2.26 2.36
CA LEU A 135 11.64 -1.01 3.02
C LEU A 135 10.43 -0.26 3.59
N GLN A 136 9.31 -0.22 2.86
CA GLN A 136 8.06 0.36 3.34
C GLN A 136 7.52 -0.41 4.54
N ALA A 137 7.51 -1.74 4.52
CA ALA A 137 7.11 -2.56 5.66
C ALA A 137 7.98 -2.29 6.89
N GLN A 138 9.31 -2.17 6.73
CA GLN A 138 10.23 -1.82 7.80
C GLN A 138 9.94 -0.44 8.41
N LEU A 139 9.58 0.53 7.59
CA LEU A 139 9.21 1.88 8.04
C LEU A 139 7.84 1.88 8.71
N CYS A 140 6.87 1.13 8.20
CA CYS A 140 5.56 0.96 8.83
C CYS A 140 5.67 0.32 10.21
N VAL A 141 6.48 -0.73 10.39
CA VAL A 141 6.72 -1.35 11.71
C VAL A 141 7.21 -0.33 12.74
N LYS A 142 8.11 0.57 12.36
CA LYS A 142 8.64 1.63 13.26
C LYS A 142 7.59 2.66 13.66
N LYS A 143 6.58 2.86 12.84
CA LYS A 143 5.52 3.86 13.03
C LYS A 143 4.17 3.24 13.43
N ALA A 144 4.09 1.92 13.51
CA ALA A 144 2.87 1.21 13.87
C ALA A 144 2.40 1.58 15.28
N GLN A 145 1.08 1.60 15.45
CA GLN A 145 0.42 1.59 16.74
C GLN A 145 0.42 0.17 17.35
N ASP A 146 -0.03 0.05 18.60
CA ASP A 146 -0.21 -1.25 19.27
C ASP A 146 -1.23 -2.13 18.53
N HIS A 147 -2.24 -1.50 17.91
CA HIS A 147 -3.17 -2.15 17.00
C HIS A 147 -2.95 -1.61 15.59
N CYS A 148 -2.27 -2.38 14.76
CA CYS A 148 -1.95 -2.00 13.40
C CYS A 148 -2.11 -3.18 12.43
N VAL A 149 -2.57 -2.88 11.23
CA VAL A 149 -2.66 -3.81 10.11
C VAL A 149 -1.72 -3.33 9.01
N ILE A 150 -0.91 -4.24 8.47
CA ILE A 150 -0.16 -4.01 7.22
C ILE A 150 -0.69 -4.97 6.18
N GLN A 151 -1.18 -4.43 5.09
CA GLN A 151 -1.68 -5.19 3.94
C GLN A 151 -0.80 -4.93 2.72
N LEU A 152 -0.40 -6.02 2.05
CA LEU A 152 0.40 -5.98 0.83
C LEU A 152 -0.45 -6.56 -0.32
N ASP A 153 -0.62 -5.78 -1.36
CA ASP A 153 -1.29 -6.23 -2.58
C ASP A 153 -0.33 -7.00 -3.50
N ASP A 154 -0.85 -7.66 -4.53
CA ASP A 154 -0.08 -8.48 -5.46
C ASP A 154 0.92 -9.42 -4.76
N THR A 155 0.50 -9.99 -3.64
CA THR A 155 1.32 -10.85 -2.76
C THR A 155 0.61 -12.16 -2.49
N PHE A 156 1.26 -13.27 -2.79
CA PHE A 156 0.69 -14.60 -2.68
C PHE A 156 1.74 -15.66 -2.36
N LYS A 157 1.30 -16.84 -2.01
CA LYS A 157 2.17 -17.96 -1.67
C LYS A 157 2.21 -18.99 -2.80
N ARG A 158 3.42 -19.36 -3.23
CA ARG A 158 3.65 -20.49 -4.14
C ARG A 158 4.40 -21.59 -3.37
N GLY A 159 3.72 -22.71 -3.08
CA GLY A 159 4.26 -23.72 -2.18
C GLY A 159 4.56 -23.13 -0.80
N ASN A 160 5.80 -23.19 -0.36
CA ASN A 160 6.24 -22.62 0.92
C ASN A 160 6.88 -21.21 0.80
N THR A 161 6.92 -20.61 -0.39
CA THR A 161 7.61 -19.35 -0.64
C THR A 161 6.60 -18.23 -0.91
N TRP A 162 6.76 -17.09 -0.27
CA TRP A 162 6.06 -15.86 -0.60
C TRP A 162 6.63 -15.26 -1.87
N THR A 163 5.75 -14.74 -2.72
CA THR A 163 6.10 -14.14 -4.00
C THR A 163 5.20 -12.93 -4.30
N GLY A 164 5.44 -12.23 -5.39
CA GLY A 164 4.79 -10.96 -5.70
C GLY A 164 5.50 -9.79 -5.02
N LYS A 165 4.83 -8.66 -4.92
CA LYS A 165 5.37 -7.41 -4.34
C LYS A 165 5.90 -7.63 -2.91
N GLY A 166 5.12 -8.30 -2.06
CA GLY A 166 5.45 -8.58 -0.67
C GLY A 166 6.31 -9.81 -0.42
N GLY A 167 6.91 -10.42 -1.46
CA GLY A 167 7.65 -11.68 -1.34
C GLY A 167 8.75 -11.67 -0.27
N THR A 168 9.43 -10.56 -0.05
CA THR A 168 10.44 -10.36 1.00
C THR A 168 9.88 -9.67 2.24
N ALA A 169 8.83 -8.86 2.10
CA ALA A 169 8.23 -8.11 3.20
C ALA A 169 7.44 -9.01 4.16
N VAL A 170 6.70 -10.01 3.65
CA VAL A 170 5.91 -10.91 4.50
C VAL A 170 6.79 -11.73 5.45
N PRO A 171 7.87 -12.41 5.01
CA PRO A 171 8.78 -13.09 5.93
C PRO A 171 9.35 -12.14 6.99
N TYR A 172 9.79 -10.95 6.58
CA TYR A 172 10.28 -9.95 7.52
C TYR A 172 9.24 -9.60 8.59
N LEU A 173 8.00 -9.31 8.21
CA LEU A 173 6.92 -8.98 9.16
C LEU A 173 6.66 -10.13 10.14
N VAL A 174 6.64 -11.37 9.65
CA VAL A 174 6.48 -12.56 10.50
C VAL A 174 7.63 -12.68 11.50
N ASP A 175 8.87 -12.44 11.07
CA ASP A 175 10.05 -12.46 11.95
C ASP A 175 10.01 -11.32 13.01
N GLN A 176 9.28 -10.23 12.72
CA GLN A 176 8.99 -9.16 13.69
C GLN A 176 7.80 -9.49 14.61
N GLY A 177 7.23 -10.68 14.53
CA GLY A 177 6.12 -11.14 15.38
C GLY A 177 4.72 -10.80 14.86
N TRP A 178 4.60 -10.26 13.65
CA TRP A 178 3.31 -10.01 13.03
C TRP A 178 2.62 -11.31 12.61
N LYS A 179 1.30 -11.38 12.79
CA LYS A 179 0.49 -12.57 12.50
C LYS A 179 -0.25 -12.39 11.19
N ILE A 180 -0.14 -13.35 10.28
CA ILE A 180 -0.91 -13.39 9.04
C ILE A 180 -2.36 -13.71 9.40
N VAL A 181 -3.30 -12.85 9.02
CA VAL A 181 -4.74 -12.97 9.32
C VAL A 181 -5.61 -13.01 8.08
N TYR A 182 -5.04 -12.73 6.92
CA TYR A 182 -5.73 -12.73 5.64
C TYR A 182 -4.77 -13.14 4.53
N THR A 183 -5.22 -14.08 3.71
CA THR A 183 -4.58 -14.46 2.45
C THR A 183 -5.70 -14.81 1.48
N HIS A 184 -5.92 -14.00 0.50
CA HIS A 184 -6.95 -14.25 -0.51
C HIS A 184 -6.51 -13.67 -1.84
N GLU A 185 -6.66 -14.48 -2.90
CA GLU A 185 -6.23 -14.13 -4.26
C GLU A 185 -4.76 -13.68 -4.28
N GLN A 186 -4.52 -12.39 -4.46
CA GLN A 186 -3.20 -11.80 -4.57
C GLN A 186 -2.94 -10.76 -3.47
N SER A 187 -3.53 -10.91 -2.29
CA SER A 187 -3.32 -9.98 -1.18
C SER A 187 -3.11 -10.70 0.15
N VAL A 188 -2.26 -10.14 0.99
CA VAL A 188 -1.98 -10.64 2.34
C VAL A 188 -2.05 -9.50 3.35
N ALA A 189 -2.69 -9.74 4.51
CA ALA A 189 -2.70 -8.81 5.62
C ALA A 189 -2.15 -9.45 6.90
N LEU A 190 -1.37 -8.66 7.63
CA LEU A 190 -0.77 -9.03 8.90
C LEU A 190 -1.16 -8.02 9.98
N ILE A 191 -1.25 -8.49 11.23
CA ILE A 191 -1.54 -7.68 12.43
C ILE A 191 -0.45 -7.87 13.47
N ASN A 192 -0.28 -6.87 14.37
CA ASN A 192 0.68 -6.90 15.47
C ASN A 192 0.04 -7.13 16.86
N PHE A 193 -1.25 -7.45 16.92
CA PHE A 193 -2.03 -7.64 18.16
C PHE A 193 -2.72 -9.00 18.23
#